data_12e075c9f5085816e637a180fb2a147b
#
_entry.id   12e075c9f5085816e637a180fb2a147b
#
_cell.length_a   1.000
_cell.length_b   1.000
_cell.length_c   1.000
_cell.angle_alpha   90.00
_cell.angle_beta   90.00
_cell.angle_gamma   90.00
#
_symmetry.space_group_name_H-M   'P 1'
#
loop_
_entity.id
_entity.type
_entity.pdbx_description
1 polymer ?
#
loop_
_entity_poly.entity_id
_entity_poly.type
_entity_poly.pdbx_seq_one_letter_code
_entity_poly.pdbx_strand_id
1 'polypeptide(L)'
;AAAVAAHEVGHAVQHAQAYEWLTMRSKLVPMVSVSSKFSQWLVFGGLILGAASDNTGIGFYIAIVGLGFMALATAFSFITLPVEYDASNRALAWLKNKNMVSQQEYAGSKDALKWAARTYLVAALGSLAMLLYWGLQVLGSRD
;
A
#
# COMPACT_ATOMS: atom_id res chain seq x y z
N ALA A 1 -5.27 -23.47 1.19
CA ALA A 1 -4.86 -23.46 2.60
C ALA A 1 -3.34 -23.45 2.76
N ALA A 2 -2.59 -24.41 2.19
CA ALA A 2 -1.13 -24.53 2.35
C ALA A 2 -0.35 -23.29 1.88
N ALA A 3 -0.71 -22.70 0.74
CA ALA A 3 -0.07 -21.51 0.20
C ALA A 3 -0.20 -20.29 1.17
N VAL A 4 -1.38 -20.09 1.74
CA VAL A 4 -1.63 -19.00 2.69
C VAL A 4 -0.85 -19.21 3.99
N ALA A 5 -0.90 -20.42 4.56
CA ALA A 5 -0.13 -20.75 5.76
C ALA A 5 1.38 -20.58 5.55
N ALA A 6 1.89 -21.01 4.39
CA ALA A 6 3.29 -20.82 4.03
C ALA A 6 3.66 -19.34 3.84
N HIS A 7 2.74 -18.51 3.34
CA HIS A 7 2.95 -17.07 3.20
C HIS A 7 3.13 -16.40 4.58
N GLU A 8 2.32 -16.79 5.58
CA GLU A 8 2.48 -16.31 6.95
C GLU A 8 3.83 -16.74 7.56
N VAL A 9 4.29 -17.96 7.23
CA VAL A 9 5.66 -18.39 7.60
C VAL A 9 6.70 -17.49 6.92
N GLY A 10 6.48 -17.10 5.67
CA GLY A 10 7.33 -16.14 4.95
C GLY A 10 7.47 -14.82 5.71
N HIS A 11 6.38 -14.26 6.20
CA HIS A 11 6.39 -13.04 7.04
C HIS A 11 7.10 -13.26 8.38
N ALA A 12 6.90 -14.42 9.03
CA ALA A 12 7.59 -14.73 10.26
C ALA A 12 9.12 -14.80 10.06
N VAL A 13 9.58 -15.37 8.94
CA VAL A 13 11.00 -15.40 8.59
C VAL A 13 11.55 -14.00 8.29
N GLN A 14 10.79 -13.17 7.58
CA GLN A 14 11.16 -11.76 7.36
C GLN A 14 11.36 -11.03 8.69
N HIS A 15 10.46 -11.23 9.63
CA HIS A 15 10.55 -10.61 10.96
C HIS A 15 11.79 -11.12 11.72
N ALA A 16 12.02 -12.43 11.71
CA ALA A 16 13.17 -13.04 12.37
C ALA A 16 14.52 -12.59 11.79
N GLN A 17 14.56 -12.27 10.49
CA GLN A 17 15.76 -11.79 9.80
C GLN A 17 15.86 -10.26 9.72
N ALA A 18 14.99 -9.53 10.43
CA ALA A 18 14.93 -8.06 10.40
C ALA A 18 14.91 -7.48 8.99
N TYR A 19 14.10 -8.06 8.10
CA TYR A 19 13.97 -7.62 6.70
C TYR A 19 13.58 -6.14 6.62
N GLU A 20 14.43 -5.32 5.99
CA GLU A 20 14.34 -3.86 6.04
C GLU A 20 12.99 -3.31 5.58
N TRP A 21 12.45 -3.84 4.49
CA TRP A 21 11.16 -3.41 3.95
C TRP A 21 9.99 -3.71 4.90
N LEU A 22 10.03 -4.86 5.58
CA LEU A 22 9.05 -5.18 6.61
C LEU A 22 9.16 -4.23 7.80
N THR A 23 10.38 -3.92 8.23
CA THR A 23 10.64 -2.98 9.33
C THR A 23 10.12 -1.59 8.97
N MET A 24 10.38 -1.12 7.75
CA MET A 24 9.89 0.16 7.24
C MET A 24 8.36 0.19 7.19
N ARG A 25 7.74 -0.86 6.62
CA ARG A 25 6.28 -1.03 6.59
C ARG A 25 5.68 -0.92 8.00
N SER A 26 6.24 -1.65 8.95
CA SER A 26 5.73 -1.68 10.33
C SER A 26 5.83 -0.31 11.02
N LYS A 27 6.88 0.46 10.78
CA LYS A 27 7.04 1.82 11.31
C LYS A 27 6.04 2.80 10.68
N LEU A 28 5.66 2.61 9.43
CA LEU A 28 4.74 3.49 8.72
C LEU A 28 3.27 3.22 9.04
N VAL A 29 2.91 2.02 9.49
CA VAL A 29 1.52 1.63 9.79
C VAL A 29 0.77 2.64 10.66
N PRO A 30 1.28 3.09 11.83
CA PRO A 30 0.55 4.04 12.66
C PRO A 30 0.35 5.39 11.96
N MET A 31 1.35 5.89 11.23
CA MET A 31 1.27 7.15 10.48
C MET A 31 0.24 7.07 9.36
N VAL A 32 0.28 5.98 8.57
CA VAL A 32 -0.65 5.77 7.45
C VAL A 32 -2.06 5.53 7.94
N SER A 33 -2.23 4.82 9.05
CA SER A 33 -3.55 4.58 9.66
C SER A 33 -4.27 5.87 10.05
N VAL A 34 -3.54 6.84 10.60
CA VAL A 34 -4.09 8.17 10.93
C VAL A 34 -4.30 8.99 9.67
N SER A 35 -3.28 9.07 8.81
CA SER A 35 -3.29 9.90 7.61
C SER A 35 -4.41 9.52 6.64
N SER A 36 -4.62 8.22 6.41
CA SER A 36 -5.64 7.74 5.47
C SER A 36 -7.07 8.06 5.89
N LYS A 37 -7.32 8.17 7.19
CA LYS A 37 -8.64 8.55 7.71
C LYS A 37 -9.01 10.00 7.40
N PHE A 38 -8.03 10.87 7.36
CA PHE A 38 -8.24 12.32 7.22
C PHE A 38 -7.92 12.85 5.82
N SER A 39 -7.12 12.13 5.03
CA SER A 39 -6.63 12.63 3.74
C SER A 39 -7.75 13.09 2.81
N GLN A 40 -8.77 12.28 2.64
CA GLN A 40 -9.88 12.56 1.74
C GLN A 40 -10.74 13.73 2.24
N TRP A 41 -10.99 13.78 3.54
CA TRP A 41 -11.73 14.88 4.15
C TRP A 41 -11.00 16.22 4.03
N LEU A 42 -9.67 16.20 4.16
CA LEU A 42 -8.85 17.41 4.00
C LEU A 42 -8.83 17.87 2.54
N VAL A 43 -8.74 16.97 1.58
CA VAL A 43 -8.79 17.33 0.15
C VAL A 43 -10.15 17.93 -0.19
N PHE A 44 -11.25 17.24 0.11
CA PHE A 44 -12.59 17.72 -0.17
C PHE A 44 -12.92 19.02 0.60
N GLY A 45 -12.64 19.03 1.90
CA GLY A 45 -12.90 20.20 2.74
C GLY A 45 -12.11 21.42 2.29
N GLY A 46 -10.86 21.23 1.90
CA GLY A 46 -10.02 22.30 1.36
C GLY A 46 -10.55 22.86 0.04
N LEU A 47 -10.97 22.00 -0.89
CA LEU A 47 -11.56 22.41 -2.18
C LEU A 47 -12.89 23.15 -2.00
N ILE A 48 -13.77 22.62 -1.12
CA ILE A 48 -15.06 23.26 -0.84
C ILE A 48 -14.84 24.62 -0.16
N LEU A 49 -13.94 24.70 0.82
CA LEU A 49 -13.64 25.96 1.50
C LEU A 49 -13.05 26.99 0.53
N GLY A 50 -12.16 26.58 -0.36
CA GLY A 50 -11.59 27.42 -1.40
C GLY A 50 -12.64 27.98 -2.37
N ALA A 51 -13.59 27.14 -2.76
CA ALA A 51 -14.68 27.54 -3.67
C ALA A 51 -15.76 28.41 -2.98
N ALA A 52 -15.98 28.23 -1.68
CA ALA A 52 -17.04 28.89 -0.92
C ALA A 52 -16.60 30.21 -0.25
N SER A 53 -15.32 30.50 -0.24
CA SER A 53 -14.75 31.70 0.40
C SER A 53 -13.88 32.49 -0.55
N ASP A 54 -13.81 33.83 -0.33
CA ASP A 54 -12.88 34.68 -1.07
C ASP A 54 -11.41 34.40 -0.72
N ASN A 55 -11.15 33.51 0.27
CA ASN A 55 -9.83 33.12 0.70
C ASN A 55 -9.46 31.74 0.16
N THR A 56 -9.24 31.66 -1.14
CA THR A 56 -8.83 30.43 -1.84
C THR A 56 -7.51 29.87 -1.30
N GLY A 57 -6.64 30.71 -0.73
CA GLY A 57 -5.33 30.31 -0.20
C GLY A 57 -5.44 29.31 0.96
N ILE A 58 -6.32 29.53 1.92
CA ILE A 58 -6.49 28.63 3.07
C ILE A 58 -7.03 27.25 2.59
N GLY A 59 -8.05 27.26 1.74
CA GLY A 59 -8.61 26.04 1.17
C GLY A 59 -7.57 25.24 0.41
N PHE A 60 -6.75 25.91 -0.40
CA PHE A 60 -5.66 25.30 -1.15
C PHE A 60 -4.63 24.62 -0.20
N TYR A 61 -4.19 25.31 0.85
CA TYR A 61 -3.22 24.70 1.78
C TYR A 61 -3.79 23.50 2.55
N ILE A 62 -5.06 23.54 2.92
CA ILE A 62 -5.73 22.39 3.56
C ILE A 62 -5.78 21.20 2.59
N ALA A 63 -6.12 21.44 1.32
CA ALA A 63 -6.12 20.41 0.29
C ALA A 63 -4.73 19.83 0.03
N ILE A 64 -3.69 20.66 0.02
CA ILE A 64 -2.28 20.21 -0.13
C ILE A 64 -1.86 19.31 1.02
N VAL A 65 -2.24 19.62 2.27
CA VAL A 65 -1.97 18.72 3.41
C VAL A 65 -2.67 17.38 3.22
N GLY A 66 -3.92 17.38 2.75
CA GLY A 66 -4.65 16.15 2.41
C GLY A 66 -3.96 15.33 1.32
N LEU A 67 -3.43 15.97 0.26
CA LEU A 67 -2.63 15.31 -0.77
C LEU A 67 -1.34 14.72 -0.20
N GLY A 68 -0.69 15.40 0.73
CA GLY A 68 0.49 14.87 1.42
C GLY A 68 0.19 13.57 2.17
N PHE A 69 -0.96 13.49 2.82
CA PHE A 69 -1.42 12.27 3.48
C PHE A 69 -1.77 11.16 2.48
N MET A 70 -2.38 11.49 1.34
CA MET A 70 -2.61 10.53 0.26
C MET A 70 -1.29 10.01 -0.33
N ALA A 71 -0.30 10.88 -0.51
CA ALA A 71 1.03 10.51 -0.98
C ALA A 71 1.72 9.54 -0.01
N LEU A 72 1.59 9.75 1.30
CA LEU A 72 2.12 8.83 2.31
C LEU A 72 1.45 7.45 2.23
N ALA A 73 0.13 7.40 2.07
CA ALA A 73 -0.60 6.14 1.89
C ALA A 73 -0.23 5.42 0.59
N THR A 74 -0.02 6.16 -0.49
CA THR A 74 0.46 5.62 -1.77
C THR A 74 1.87 5.05 -1.64
N ALA A 75 2.79 5.78 -1.02
CA ALA A 75 4.15 5.30 -0.75
C ALA A 75 4.13 4.01 0.09
N PHE A 76 3.29 3.94 1.11
CA PHE A 76 3.10 2.74 1.92
C PHE A 76 2.63 1.54 1.07
N SER A 77 1.71 1.74 0.14
CA SER A 77 1.25 0.70 -0.77
C SER A 77 2.38 0.14 -1.63
N PHE A 78 3.26 1.00 -2.14
CA PHE A 78 4.45 0.59 -2.91
C PHE A 78 5.51 -0.09 -2.04
N ILE A 79 5.72 0.35 -0.80
CA ILE A 79 6.63 -0.29 0.16
C ILE A 79 6.13 -1.69 0.54
N THR A 80 4.82 -1.89 0.57
CA THR A 80 4.22 -3.19 0.84
C THR A 80 4.52 -4.22 -0.26
N LEU A 81 4.67 -3.81 -1.53
CA LEU A 81 4.92 -4.72 -2.65
C LEU A 81 6.14 -5.62 -2.45
N PRO A 82 7.36 -5.10 -2.21
CA PRO A 82 8.54 -5.96 -2.00
C PRO A 82 8.37 -6.88 -0.80
N VAL A 83 7.69 -6.46 0.26
CA VAL A 83 7.41 -7.29 1.44
C VAL A 83 6.55 -8.49 1.07
N GLU A 84 5.47 -8.29 0.34
CA GLU A 84 4.54 -9.36 -0.05
C GLU A 84 5.15 -10.31 -1.09
N TYR A 85 5.88 -9.78 -2.07
CA TYR A 85 6.60 -10.62 -3.04
C TYR A 85 7.70 -11.46 -2.39
N ASP A 86 8.48 -10.89 -1.48
CA ASP A 86 9.52 -11.61 -0.76
C ASP A 86 8.94 -12.68 0.19
N ALA A 87 7.86 -12.36 0.91
CA ALA A 87 7.16 -13.35 1.74
C ALA A 87 6.65 -14.53 0.92
N SER A 88 6.09 -14.27 -0.25
CA SER A 88 5.63 -15.31 -1.20
C SER A 88 6.78 -16.17 -1.72
N ASN A 89 7.91 -15.57 -2.06
CA ASN A 89 9.11 -16.30 -2.50
C ASN A 89 9.67 -17.19 -1.38
N ARG A 90 9.72 -16.70 -0.14
CA ARG A 90 10.14 -17.47 1.04
C ARG A 90 9.18 -18.63 1.31
N ALA A 91 7.88 -18.38 1.18
CA ALA A 91 6.84 -19.41 1.31
C ALA A 91 7.05 -20.56 0.32
N LEU A 92 7.28 -20.23 -0.95
CA LEU A 92 7.49 -21.22 -2.01
C LEU A 92 8.79 -22.02 -1.79
N ALA A 93 9.87 -21.35 -1.39
CA ALA A 93 11.12 -22.00 -1.05
C ALA A 93 10.94 -22.97 0.13
N TRP A 94 10.21 -22.56 1.16
CA TRP A 94 9.93 -23.38 2.34
C TRP A 94 9.10 -24.62 2.01
N LEU A 95 8.02 -24.47 1.22
CA LEU A 95 7.18 -25.59 0.75
C LEU A 95 8.00 -26.61 -0.04
N LYS A 96 8.88 -26.15 -0.92
CA LYS A 96 9.74 -26.99 -1.73
C LYS A 96 10.79 -27.71 -0.89
N ASN A 97 11.50 -26.99 -0.03
CA ASN A 97 12.62 -27.53 0.75
C ASN A 97 12.16 -28.54 1.82
N LYS A 98 10.94 -28.41 2.30
CA LYS A 98 10.37 -29.34 3.29
C LYS A 98 9.57 -30.49 2.67
N ASN A 99 9.49 -30.54 1.35
CA ASN A 99 8.68 -31.55 0.60
C ASN A 99 7.25 -31.66 1.14
N MET A 100 6.64 -30.53 1.52
CA MET A 100 5.31 -30.50 2.15
C MET A 100 4.17 -30.59 1.13
N VAL A 101 4.48 -30.43 -0.14
CA VAL A 101 3.52 -30.41 -1.23
C VAL A 101 4.04 -31.19 -2.41
N SER A 102 3.14 -31.83 -3.16
CA SER A 102 3.46 -32.47 -4.44
C SER A 102 3.83 -31.40 -5.49
N GLN A 103 4.37 -31.82 -6.63
CA GLN A 103 4.69 -30.90 -7.72
C GLN A 103 3.45 -30.16 -8.24
N GLN A 104 2.31 -30.83 -8.30
CA GLN A 104 1.05 -30.24 -8.73
C GLN A 104 0.54 -29.21 -7.71
N GLU A 105 0.60 -29.54 -6.43
CA GLU A 105 0.23 -28.63 -5.34
C GLU A 105 1.18 -27.43 -5.24
N TYR A 106 2.47 -27.63 -5.52
CA TYR A 106 3.44 -26.54 -5.61
C TYR A 106 3.11 -25.58 -6.74
N ALA A 107 2.76 -26.09 -7.92
CA ALA A 107 2.36 -25.26 -9.06
C ALA A 107 1.11 -24.44 -8.73
N GLY A 108 0.11 -25.05 -8.09
CA GLY A 108 -1.09 -24.35 -7.62
C GLY A 108 -0.80 -23.31 -6.54
N SER A 109 0.09 -23.61 -5.60
CA SER A 109 0.52 -22.67 -4.56
C SER A 109 1.25 -21.46 -5.16
N LYS A 110 2.14 -21.70 -6.12
CA LYS A 110 2.86 -20.64 -6.84
C LYS A 110 1.89 -19.72 -7.60
N ASP A 111 0.91 -20.28 -8.29
CA ASP A 111 -0.08 -19.51 -9.03
C ASP A 111 -0.96 -18.68 -8.06
N ALA A 112 -1.43 -19.28 -6.98
CA ALA A 112 -2.23 -18.60 -5.96
C ALA A 112 -1.48 -17.41 -5.33
N LEU A 113 -0.22 -17.61 -4.95
CA LEU A 113 0.59 -16.53 -4.34
C LEU A 113 0.94 -15.44 -5.35
N LYS A 114 1.15 -15.79 -6.63
CA LYS A 114 1.35 -14.83 -7.70
C LYS A 114 0.14 -13.91 -7.88
N TRP A 115 -1.06 -14.48 -7.91
CA TRP A 115 -2.29 -13.70 -8.03
C TRP A 115 -2.57 -12.87 -6.78
N ALA A 116 -2.33 -13.41 -5.59
CA ALA A 116 -2.42 -12.65 -4.36
C ALA A 116 -1.49 -11.43 -4.36
N ALA A 117 -0.22 -11.61 -4.75
CA ALA A 117 0.73 -10.51 -4.85
C ALA A 117 0.31 -9.43 -5.87
N ARG A 118 -0.33 -9.82 -6.97
CA ARG A 118 -0.86 -8.89 -7.97
C ARG A 118 -1.98 -8.00 -7.44
N THR A 119 -2.75 -8.46 -6.44
CA THR A 119 -3.77 -7.61 -5.81
C THR A 119 -3.14 -6.40 -5.11
N TYR A 120 -1.98 -6.57 -4.48
CA TYR A 120 -1.22 -5.46 -3.88
C TYR A 120 -0.70 -4.49 -4.94
N LEU A 121 -0.24 -5.01 -6.10
CA LEU A 121 0.17 -4.17 -7.21
C LEU A 121 -0.99 -3.32 -7.73
N VAL A 122 -2.16 -3.92 -7.95
CA VAL A 122 -3.35 -3.21 -8.40
C VAL A 122 -3.78 -2.13 -7.39
N ALA A 123 -3.73 -2.46 -6.09
CA ALA A 123 -4.02 -1.50 -5.02
C ALA A 123 -3.03 -0.32 -5.03
N ALA A 124 -1.73 -0.57 -5.21
CA ALA A 124 -0.72 0.47 -5.28
C ALA A 124 -0.92 1.38 -6.51
N LEU A 125 -1.20 0.80 -7.68
CA LEU A 125 -1.49 1.55 -8.90
C LEU A 125 -2.78 2.36 -8.78
N GLY A 126 -3.82 1.81 -8.14
CA GLY A 126 -5.06 2.53 -7.85
C GLY A 126 -4.83 3.72 -6.93
N SER A 127 -4.04 3.56 -5.88
CA SER A 127 -3.65 4.66 -4.97
C SER A 127 -2.90 5.76 -5.72
N LEU A 128 -1.98 5.39 -6.60
CA LEU A 128 -1.24 6.34 -7.42
C LEU A 128 -2.17 7.11 -8.38
N ALA A 129 -3.09 6.42 -9.03
CA ALA A 129 -4.07 7.03 -9.92
C ALA A 129 -4.96 8.05 -9.18
N MET A 130 -5.42 7.70 -7.98
CA MET A 130 -6.20 8.60 -7.12
C MET A 130 -5.39 9.82 -6.69
N LEU A 131 -4.13 9.63 -6.30
CA LEU A 131 -3.23 10.72 -5.94
C LEU A 131 -3.02 11.69 -7.12
N LEU A 132 -2.78 11.18 -8.32
CA LEU A 132 -2.61 11.98 -9.52
C LEU A 132 -3.89 12.73 -9.88
N TYR A 133 -5.03 12.07 -9.82
CA TYR A 133 -6.33 12.70 -10.10
C TYR A 133 -6.60 13.88 -9.16
N TRP A 134 -6.54 13.65 -7.86
CA TRP A 134 -6.79 14.72 -6.87
C TRP A 134 -5.69 15.77 -6.86
N GLY A 135 -4.45 15.38 -7.15
CA GLY A 135 -3.35 16.32 -7.34
C GLY A 135 -3.63 17.32 -8.44
N LEU A 136 -4.10 16.84 -9.60
CA LEU A 136 -4.48 17.71 -10.72
C LEU A 136 -5.67 18.61 -10.37
N GLN A 137 -6.68 18.09 -9.66
CA GLN A 137 -7.83 18.89 -9.22
C GLN A 137 -7.41 20.02 -8.26
N VAL A 138 -6.57 19.72 -7.28
CA VAL A 138 -6.10 20.72 -6.30
C VAL A 138 -5.20 21.75 -6.96
N LEU A 139 -4.29 21.34 -7.83
CA LEU A 139 -3.42 22.29 -8.56
C LEU A 139 -4.20 23.17 -9.51
N GLY A 140 -5.19 22.61 -10.21
CA GLY A 140 -6.09 23.37 -11.11
C GLY A 140 -7.02 24.34 -10.36
N SER A 141 -7.31 24.10 -9.09
CA SER A 141 -8.17 25.00 -8.29
C SER A 141 -7.49 26.33 -7.90
N ARG A 142 -6.19 26.44 -8.13
CA ARG A 142 -5.42 27.64 -7.83
C ARG A 142 -5.58 28.74 -8.89
N ASP A 143 -5.90 28.31 -10.10
CA ASP A 143 -6.06 29.17 -11.27
C ASP A 143 -7.52 29.64 -11.40
#